data_7df7740f1a48c0a305484104ad5af997
#
_entry.id   7df7740f1a48c0a305484104ad5af997
#
_cell.length_a   1.000
_cell.length_b   1.000
_cell.length_c   1.000
_cell.angle_alpha   90.00
_cell.angle_beta   90.00
_cell.angle_gamma   90.00
#
_symmetry.space_group_name_H-M   'P 1'
#
loop_
_entity.id
_entity.type
_entity.pdbx_description
1 polymer ?
#
loop_
_entity_poly.entity_id
_entity_poly.type
_entity_poly.pdbx_seq_one_letter_code
_entity_poly.pdbx_strand_id
1 'polypeptide(L)'
;MRTKNNFAYIDGANLHKGAESLDWKFDYKRFRIWLREKYGVEQAYLFLGFVPKYKDLYTRLQEYGYTLVFKEVIFDGEGKAKGNCDADIVVRAMQDTYENKFTKAILVSSDGDFSPLVKFLISKNKIEVILSPYETKKCSVLLKRTGVKIAYIAEQQSILEHKKH
;
A
#
# COMPACT_ATOMS: atom_id res chain seq x y z
N MET A 1 9.52 -20.40 17.25
CA MET A 1 9.91 -19.23 16.48
C MET A 1 8.74 -18.25 16.39
N ARG A 2 9.00 -17.00 16.72
CA ARG A 2 7.94 -16.00 16.78
C ARG A 2 7.65 -15.46 15.36
N THR A 3 6.42 -15.64 14.88
CA THR A 3 5.98 -15.07 13.61
C THR A 3 5.75 -13.56 13.77
N LYS A 4 6.19 -12.79 12.77
CA LYS A 4 5.91 -11.36 12.75
C LYS A 4 4.41 -11.16 12.49
N ASN A 5 3.83 -10.16 13.16
CA ASN A 5 2.46 -9.76 12.93
C ASN A 5 2.46 -8.33 12.39
N ASN A 6 2.93 -8.17 11.17
CA ASN A 6 3.00 -6.86 10.54
C ASN A 6 1.74 -6.59 9.71
N PHE A 7 1.38 -5.31 9.61
CA PHE A 7 0.25 -4.86 8.82
C PHE A 7 0.74 -3.97 7.68
N ALA A 8 0.19 -4.16 6.50
CA ALA A 8 0.48 -3.31 5.35
C ALA A 8 -0.69 -2.34 5.12
N TYR A 9 -0.36 -1.08 4.90
CA TYR A 9 -1.30 -0.02 4.56
C TYR A 9 -0.99 0.43 3.14
N ILE A 10 -1.87 0.08 2.21
CA ILE A 10 -1.61 0.21 0.78
C ILE A 10 -2.49 1.31 0.19
N ASP A 11 -1.85 2.34 -0.34
CA ASP A 11 -2.49 3.37 -1.13
C ASP A 11 -2.82 2.78 -2.51
N GLY A 12 -4.07 2.37 -2.68
CA GLY A 12 -4.49 1.64 -3.88
C GLY A 12 -4.34 2.44 -5.16
N ALA A 13 -4.66 3.72 -5.13
CA ALA A 13 -4.52 4.59 -6.31
C ALA A 13 -3.05 4.74 -6.70
N ASN A 14 -2.18 4.97 -5.73
CA ASN A 14 -0.74 5.13 -5.98
C ASN A 14 -0.12 3.83 -6.49
N LEU A 15 -0.50 2.69 -5.90
CA LEU A 15 -0.03 1.39 -6.35
C LEU A 15 -0.48 1.11 -7.78
N HIS A 16 -1.75 1.36 -8.09
CA HIS A 16 -2.29 1.12 -9.43
C HIS A 16 -1.57 1.96 -10.49
N LYS A 17 -1.40 3.26 -10.24
CA LYS A 17 -0.70 4.16 -11.15
C LYS A 17 0.77 3.79 -11.30
N GLY A 18 1.42 3.44 -10.21
CA GLY A 18 2.80 2.99 -10.25
C GLY A 18 2.95 1.68 -11.03
N ALA A 19 2.03 0.74 -10.84
CA ALA A 19 2.02 -0.52 -11.58
C ALA A 19 1.84 -0.30 -13.07
N GLU A 20 0.96 0.63 -13.47
CA GLU A 20 0.76 0.98 -14.87
C GLU A 20 2.01 1.59 -15.51
N SER A 21 2.86 2.24 -14.73
CA SER A 21 4.08 2.86 -15.23
C SER A 21 5.23 1.85 -15.48
N LEU A 22 5.06 0.60 -15.02
CA LEU A 22 6.06 -0.44 -15.23
C LEU A 22 6.01 -0.96 -16.68
N ASP A 23 7.14 -1.43 -17.19
CA ASP A 23 7.21 -2.06 -18.51
C ASP A 23 6.94 -3.57 -18.47
N TRP A 24 6.42 -4.05 -17.35
CA TRP A 24 6.01 -5.43 -17.14
C TRP A 24 4.70 -5.47 -16.36
N LYS A 25 3.98 -6.59 -16.45
CA LYS A 25 2.66 -6.71 -15.82
C LYS A 25 2.80 -7.07 -14.34
N PHE A 26 2.36 -6.17 -13.49
CA PHE A 26 2.35 -6.35 -12.03
C PHE A 26 1.28 -7.37 -11.63
N ASP A 27 1.63 -8.29 -10.73
CA ASP A 27 0.72 -9.34 -10.25
C ASP A 27 0.38 -9.10 -8.78
N TYR A 28 -0.87 -8.72 -8.51
CA TYR A 28 -1.35 -8.45 -7.16
C TYR A 28 -1.30 -9.68 -6.25
N LYS A 29 -1.54 -10.87 -6.80
CA LYS A 29 -1.47 -12.11 -6.03
C LYS A 29 -0.04 -12.37 -5.56
N ARG A 30 0.93 -12.21 -6.45
CA ARG A 30 2.35 -12.37 -6.11
C ARG A 30 2.80 -11.32 -5.10
N PHE A 31 2.32 -10.09 -5.24
CA PHE A 31 2.63 -9.02 -4.30
C PHE A 31 2.14 -9.36 -2.89
N ARG A 32 0.91 -9.87 -2.77
CA ARG A 32 0.38 -10.27 -1.46
C ARG A 32 1.22 -11.37 -0.81
N ILE A 33 1.62 -12.36 -1.60
CA ILE A 33 2.48 -13.46 -1.12
C ILE A 33 3.83 -12.91 -0.68
N TRP A 34 4.43 -12.04 -1.48
CA TRP A 34 5.73 -11.43 -1.17
C TRP A 34 5.68 -10.61 0.12
N LEU A 35 4.62 -9.84 0.33
CA LEU A 35 4.43 -9.10 1.58
C LEU A 35 4.45 -10.04 2.79
N ARG A 36 3.77 -11.16 2.69
CA ARG A 36 3.74 -12.13 3.78
C ARG A 36 5.11 -12.78 4.01
N GLU A 37 5.74 -13.24 2.94
CA GLU A 37 6.99 -13.98 3.04
C GLU A 37 8.18 -13.09 3.40
N LYS A 38 8.28 -11.92 2.79
CA LYS A 38 9.41 -11.02 3.00
C LYS A 38 9.27 -10.20 4.29
N TYR A 39 8.08 -9.70 4.57
CA TYR A 39 7.86 -8.73 5.64
C TYR A 39 6.94 -9.22 6.76
N GLY A 40 6.48 -10.45 6.71
CA GLY A 40 5.62 -11.00 7.76
C GLY A 40 4.26 -10.33 7.85
N VAL A 41 3.70 -9.89 6.71
CA VAL A 41 2.43 -9.18 6.68
C VAL A 41 1.26 -10.16 6.85
N GLU A 42 0.55 -10.03 7.97
CA GLU A 42 -0.65 -10.81 8.26
C GLU A 42 -1.91 -10.15 7.73
N GLN A 43 -1.98 -8.81 7.79
CA GLN A 43 -3.10 -8.03 7.26
C GLN A 43 -2.59 -7.05 6.22
N ALA A 44 -3.13 -7.11 5.02
CA ALA A 44 -2.81 -6.18 3.95
C ALA A 44 -4.08 -5.38 3.62
N TYR A 45 -4.15 -4.16 4.12
CA TYR A 45 -5.27 -3.25 3.87
C TYR A 45 -5.03 -2.50 2.58
N LEU A 46 -5.93 -2.67 1.62
CA LEU A 46 -5.87 -2.00 0.34
C LEU A 46 -6.98 -0.94 0.29
N PHE A 47 -6.58 0.32 0.33
CA PHE A 47 -7.49 1.45 0.36
C PHE A 47 -7.78 1.94 -1.05
N LEU A 48 -9.04 1.95 -1.44
CA LEU A 48 -9.45 2.36 -2.79
C LEU A 48 -10.77 3.09 -2.79
N GLY A 49 -11.00 3.90 -3.86
CA GLY A 49 -12.31 4.40 -4.15
C GLY A 49 -13.20 3.28 -4.69
N PHE A 50 -14.46 3.25 -4.25
CA PHE A 50 -15.39 2.23 -4.71
C PHE A 50 -15.98 2.61 -6.07
N VAL A 51 -15.79 1.74 -7.07
CA VAL A 51 -16.36 1.89 -8.40
C VAL A 51 -17.09 0.58 -8.74
N PRO A 52 -18.44 0.60 -8.82
CA PRO A 52 -19.23 -0.64 -8.94
C PRO A 52 -18.86 -1.53 -10.12
N LYS A 53 -18.44 -0.95 -11.25
CA LYS A 53 -18.07 -1.74 -12.44
C LYS A 53 -16.86 -2.65 -12.21
N TYR A 54 -16.09 -2.44 -11.13
CA TYR A 54 -14.90 -3.24 -10.82
C TYR A 54 -15.15 -4.32 -9.76
N LYS A 55 -16.40 -4.67 -9.51
CA LYS A 55 -16.72 -5.64 -8.44
C LYS A 55 -16.01 -6.98 -8.61
N ASP A 56 -15.82 -7.45 -9.85
CA ASP A 56 -15.13 -8.74 -10.10
C ASP A 56 -13.65 -8.64 -9.74
N LEU A 57 -13.01 -7.49 -10.02
CA LEU A 57 -11.65 -7.23 -9.61
C LEU A 57 -11.55 -7.25 -8.08
N TYR A 58 -12.49 -6.59 -7.39
CA TYR A 58 -12.48 -6.54 -5.93
C TYR A 58 -12.62 -7.94 -5.33
N THR A 59 -13.47 -8.79 -5.91
CA THR A 59 -13.60 -10.18 -5.46
C THR A 59 -12.27 -10.91 -5.57
N ARG A 60 -11.57 -10.78 -6.71
CA ARG A 60 -10.26 -11.41 -6.88
C ARG A 60 -9.22 -10.90 -5.87
N LEU A 61 -9.20 -9.59 -5.62
CA LEU A 61 -8.27 -9.02 -4.65
C LEU A 61 -8.51 -9.59 -3.24
N GLN A 62 -9.77 -9.74 -2.86
CA GLN A 62 -10.12 -10.37 -1.57
C GLN A 62 -9.66 -11.82 -1.52
N GLU A 63 -9.83 -12.56 -2.62
CA GLU A 63 -9.38 -13.96 -2.71
C GLU A 63 -7.86 -14.08 -2.59
N TYR A 64 -7.12 -13.06 -3.05
CA TYR A 64 -5.66 -13.02 -2.90
C TYR A 64 -5.22 -12.74 -1.46
N GLY A 65 -6.14 -12.30 -0.61
CA GLY A 65 -5.84 -12.05 0.79
C GLY A 65 -5.75 -10.59 1.19
N TYR A 66 -6.21 -9.67 0.33
CA TYR A 66 -6.30 -8.26 0.70
C TYR A 66 -7.59 -7.99 1.45
N THR A 67 -7.52 -7.14 2.47
CA THR A 67 -8.71 -6.57 3.09
C THR A 67 -8.96 -5.23 2.41
N LEU A 68 -10.07 -5.11 1.70
CA LEU A 68 -10.39 -3.89 0.96
C LEU A 68 -11.07 -2.87 1.88
N VAL A 69 -10.58 -1.64 1.84
CA VAL A 69 -11.17 -0.52 2.57
C VAL A 69 -11.61 0.50 1.52
N PHE A 70 -12.91 0.64 1.36
CA PHE A 70 -13.47 1.51 0.33
C PHE A 70 -13.78 2.89 0.86
N LYS A 71 -13.51 3.89 0.02
CA LYS A 71 -14.01 5.24 0.20
C LYS A 71 -15.01 5.53 -0.90
N GLU A 72 -16.09 6.19 -0.55
CA GLU A 72 -17.07 6.62 -1.53
C GLU A 72 -16.43 7.61 -2.50
N VAL A 73 -16.61 7.34 -3.80
CA VAL A 73 -16.10 8.21 -4.87
C VAL A 73 -17.19 9.21 -5.24
N ILE A 74 -16.84 10.49 -5.12
CA ILE A 74 -17.74 11.59 -5.52
C ILE A 74 -17.25 12.14 -6.85
N PHE A 75 -18.19 12.38 -7.78
CA PHE A 75 -17.86 13.00 -9.06
C PHE A 75 -18.11 14.50 -8.96
N ASP A 76 -17.14 15.30 -9.45
CA ASP A 76 -17.29 16.75 -9.47
C ASP A 76 -18.22 17.19 -10.61
N GLY A 77 -18.45 18.51 -10.74
CA GLY A 77 -19.32 19.07 -11.77
C GLY A 77 -18.83 18.84 -13.20
N GLU A 78 -17.59 18.39 -13.38
CA GLU A 78 -17.00 18.05 -14.68
C GLU A 78 -16.96 16.55 -14.92
N GLY A 79 -17.54 15.75 -14.03
CA GLY A 79 -17.58 14.29 -14.14
C GLY A 79 -16.32 13.59 -13.72
N LYS A 80 -15.36 14.28 -13.10
CA LYS A 80 -14.14 13.66 -12.59
C LYS A 80 -14.38 13.05 -11.22
N ALA A 81 -13.89 11.84 -11.04
CA ALA A 81 -13.96 11.16 -9.76
C ALA A 81 -13.05 11.84 -8.73
N LYS A 82 -13.62 12.14 -7.57
CA LYS A 82 -12.87 12.63 -6.41
C LYS A 82 -13.00 11.63 -5.27
N GLY A 83 -11.89 11.05 -4.89
CA GLY A 83 -11.84 10.11 -3.77
C GLY A 83 -10.39 9.88 -3.40
N ASN A 84 -9.93 10.57 -2.38
CA ASN A 84 -8.58 10.40 -1.86
C ASN A 84 -8.68 9.67 -0.53
N CYS A 85 -7.97 8.55 -0.41
CA CYS A 85 -7.99 7.70 0.78
C CYS A 85 -6.89 8.03 1.78
N ASP A 86 -6.10 9.08 1.56
CA ASP A 86 -4.92 9.37 2.41
C ASP A 86 -5.31 9.55 3.88
N ALA A 87 -6.37 10.34 4.15
CA ALA A 87 -6.82 10.54 5.53
C ALA A 87 -7.30 9.25 6.17
N ASP A 88 -7.98 8.40 5.41
CA ASP A 88 -8.47 7.11 5.92
C ASP A 88 -7.31 6.18 6.27
N ILE A 89 -6.26 6.17 5.46
CA ILE A 89 -5.04 5.40 5.72
C ILE A 89 -4.40 5.87 7.03
N VAL A 90 -4.22 7.19 7.18
CA VAL A 90 -3.59 7.76 8.36
C VAL A 90 -4.39 7.42 9.62
N VAL A 91 -5.70 7.63 9.60
CA VAL A 91 -6.57 7.35 10.74
C VAL A 91 -6.50 5.88 11.12
N ARG A 92 -6.61 4.97 10.14
CA ARG A 92 -6.58 3.54 10.41
C ARG A 92 -5.23 3.11 10.99
N ALA A 93 -4.13 3.58 10.41
CA ALA A 93 -2.81 3.22 10.91
C ALA A 93 -2.60 3.73 12.34
N MET A 94 -3.07 4.92 12.65
CA MET A 94 -2.96 5.48 14.00
C MET A 94 -3.85 4.72 14.99
N GLN A 95 -5.09 4.39 14.63
CA GLN A 95 -5.96 3.60 15.47
C GLN A 95 -5.35 2.24 15.80
N ASP A 96 -4.85 1.54 14.79
CA ASP A 96 -4.23 0.23 14.95
C ASP A 96 -2.97 0.31 15.81
N THR A 97 -2.21 1.42 15.71
CA THR A 97 -1.04 1.66 16.55
C THR A 97 -1.44 1.82 18.02
N TYR A 98 -2.43 2.65 18.30
CA TYR A 98 -2.90 2.86 19.68
C TYR A 98 -3.53 1.60 20.28
N GLU A 99 -4.17 0.78 19.47
CA GLU A 99 -4.75 -0.49 19.91
C GLU A 99 -3.72 -1.63 19.92
N ASN A 100 -2.49 -1.34 19.53
CA ASN A 100 -1.38 -2.30 19.48
C ASN A 100 -1.69 -3.57 18.71
N LYS A 101 -2.31 -3.42 17.54
CA LYS A 101 -2.78 -4.55 16.71
C LYS A 101 -1.67 -5.21 15.91
N PHE A 102 -0.57 -4.53 15.67
CA PHE A 102 0.52 -5.05 14.84
C PHE A 102 1.87 -4.81 15.48
N THR A 103 2.88 -5.54 15.01
CA THR A 103 4.26 -5.35 15.44
C THR A 103 4.87 -4.15 14.74
N LYS A 104 4.87 -4.14 13.40
CA LYS A 104 5.35 -3.01 12.59
C LYS A 104 4.49 -2.86 11.35
N ALA A 105 4.39 -1.63 10.87
CA ALA A 105 3.66 -1.29 9.66
C ALA A 105 4.57 -1.31 8.44
N ILE A 106 4.00 -1.66 7.31
CA ILE A 106 4.57 -1.48 5.97
C ILE A 106 3.67 -0.48 5.25
N LEU A 107 4.23 0.64 4.81
CA LEU A 107 3.49 1.63 4.03
C LEU A 107 3.79 1.41 2.54
N VAL A 108 2.74 1.26 1.73
CA VAL A 108 2.89 1.12 0.27
C VAL A 108 2.37 2.39 -0.39
N SER A 109 3.26 3.33 -0.63
CA SER A 109 2.99 4.60 -1.31
C SER A 109 4.29 5.32 -1.60
N SER A 110 4.29 6.17 -2.63
CA SER A 110 5.37 7.09 -2.94
C SER A 110 5.02 8.55 -2.59
N ASP A 111 3.83 8.77 -2.01
CA ASP A 111 3.28 10.10 -1.75
C ASP A 111 3.86 10.70 -0.47
N GLY A 112 4.47 11.89 -0.61
CA GLY A 112 5.07 12.62 0.52
C GLY A 112 4.05 13.09 1.56
N ASP A 113 2.77 13.13 1.23
CA ASP A 113 1.74 13.49 2.20
C ASP A 113 1.68 12.53 3.38
N PHE A 114 2.25 11.33 3.24
CA PHE A 114 2.34 10.37 4.32
C PHE A 114 3.55 10.57 5.24
N SER A 115 4.42 11.57 4.96
CA SER A 115 5.59 11.77 5.81
C SER A 115 5.25 12.04 7.29
N PRO A 116 4.17 12.76 7.63
CA PRO A 116 3.77 12.90 9.04
C PRO A 116 3.41 11.57 9.69
N LEU A 117 2.69 10.70 8.97
CA LEU A 117 2.37 9.36 9.48
C LEU A 117 3.64 8.55 9.73
N VAL A 118 4.57 8.59 8.78
CA VAL A 118 5.84 7.86 8.89
C VAL A 118 6.61 8.34 10.13
N LYS A 119 6.71 9.66 10.34
CA LYS A 119 7.37 10.23 11.51
C LYS A 119 6.70 9.78 12.82
N PHE A 120 5.38 9.74 12.83
CA PHE A 120 4.63 9.22 13.98
C PHE A 120 4.99 7.76 14.27
N LEU A 121 4.98 6.92 13.23
CA LEU A 121 5.29 5.50 13.37
C LEU A 121 6.74 5.28 13.81
N ILE A 122 7.68 6.10 13.32
CA ILE A 122 9.07 6.09 13.80
C ILE A 122 9.12 6.36 15.30
N SER A 123 8.38 7.39 15.76
CA SER A 123 8.38 7.76 17.18
C SER A 123 7.85 6.65 18.08
N LYS A 124 7.02 5.76 17.54
CA LYS A 124 6.47 4.60 18.24
C LYS A 124 7.24 3.31 17.97
N ASN A 125 8.31 3.37 17.18
CA ASN A 125 9.07 2.20 16.71
C ASN A 125 8.15 1.18 16.01
N LYS A 126 7.26 1.67 15.14
CA LYS A 126 6.20 0.87 14.52
C LYS A 126 6.23 0.87 12.99
N ILE A 127 7.35 1.19 12.36
CA ILE A 127 7.48 1.11 10.90
C ILE A 127 8.67 0.26 10.49
N GLU A 128 8.46 -0.66 9.54
CA GLU A 128 9.49 -1.56 9.00
C GLU A 128 10.10 -0.99 7.72
N VAL A 129 9.26 -0.63 6.76
CA VAL A 129 9.70 -0.26 5.42
C VAL A 129 8.59 0.53 4.70
N ILE A 130 9.03 1.38 3.77
CA ILE A 130 8.14 2.00 2.78
C ILE A 130 8.40 1.29 1.45
N LEU A 131 7.33 0.83 0.80
CA LEU A 131 7.39 0.22 -0.53
C LEU A 131 6.85 1.24 -1.53
N SER A 132 7.75 1.75 -2.38
CA SER A 132 7.37 2.75 -3.37
C SER A 132 6.91 2.08 -4.66
N PRO A 133 5.67 2.35 -5.12
CA PRO A 133 5.21 1.88 -6.43
C PRO A 133 5.96 2.51 -7.60
N TYR A 134 6.50 3.71 -7.40
CA TYR A 134 7.29 4.40 -8.40
C TYR A 134 8.78 4.26 -8.11
N GLU A 135 9.59 4.35 -9.18
CA GLU A 135 11.05 4.33 -9.05
C GLU A 135 11.58 5.57 -8.30
N THR A 136 12.87 5.53 -7.95
CA THR A 136 13.52 6.52 -7.09
C THR A 136 13.23 7.96 -7.48
N LYS A 137 13.23 8.27 -8.77
CA LYS A 137 13.04 9.65 -9.27
C LYS A 137 11.65 10.20 -8.94
N LYS A 138 10.64 9.34 -8.87
CA LYS A 138 9.25 9.74 -8.63
C LYS A 138 8.78 9.49 -7.19
N CYS A 139 9.62 8.91 -6.36
CA CYS A 139 9.33 8.78 -4.94
C CYS A 139 9.60 10.12 -4.25
N SER A 140 8.69 10.56 -3.40
CA SER A 140 8.79 11.85 -2.73
C SER A 140 10.07 11.97 -1.89
N VAL A 141 10.73 13.13 -2.01
CA VAL A 141 11.89 13.47 -1.19
C VAL A 141 11.51 13.52 0.30
N LEU A 142 10.26 13.88 0.62
CA LEU A 142 9.79 13.94 2.00
C LEU A 142 9.84 12.56 2.67
N LEU A 143 9.51 11.50 1.92
CA LEU A 143 9.61 10.12 2.43
C LEU A 143 11.09 9.73 2.59
N LYS A 144 11.94 10.08 1.63
CA LYS A 144 13.37 9.77 1.71
C LYS A 144 14.02 10.42 2.92
N ARG A 145 13.59 11.62 3.29
CA ARG A 145 14.13 12.36 4.43
C ARG A 145 13.75 11.77 5.78
N THR A 146 12.76 10.89 5.83
CA THR A 146 12.37 10.24 7.11
C THR A 146 13.44 9.28 7.62
N GLY A 147 14.31 8.80 6.75
CA GLY A 147 15.35 7.83 7.11
C GLY A 147 14.87 6.38 7.13
N VAL A 148 13.58 6.13 6.92
CA VAL A 148 13.04 4.78 6.83
C VAL A 148 13.52 4.12 5.54
N LYS A 149 13.83 2.83 5.59
CA LYS A 149 14.21 2.08 4.39
C LYS A 149 13.07 2.15 3.37
N ILE A 150 13.43 2.46 2.13
CA ILE A 150 12.49 2.45 1.01
C ILE A 150 12.94 1.37 0.03
N ALA A 151 12.03 0.46 -0.32
CA ALA A 151 12.23 -0.51 -1.38
C ALA A 151 11.32 -0.16 -2.56
N TYR A 152 11.78 -0.44 -3.76
CA TYR A 152 11.09 -0.02 -4.98
C TYR A 152 10.52 -1.25 -5.68
N ILE A 153 9.22 -1.20 -5.96
CA ILE A 153 8.51 -2.31 -6.62
C ILE A 153 9.11 -2.59 -8.00
N ALA A 154 9.54 -1.55 -8.71
CA ALA A 154 10.15 -1.71 -10.03
C ALA A 154 11.40 -2.61 -10.02
N GLU A 155 12.09 -2.70 -8.88
CA GLU A 155 13.30 -3.53 -8.75
C GLU A 155 12.98 -5.00 -8.45
N GLN A 156 11.71 -5.35 -8.30
CA GLN A 156 11.28 -6.69 -7.90
C GLN A 156 10.57 -7.45 -9.03
N GLN A 157 10.90 -7.14 -10.28
CA GLN A 157 10.24 -7.72 -11.45
C GLN A 157 10.21 -9.25 -11.41
N SER A 158 11.34 -9.89 -11.11
CA SER A 158 11.44 -11.36 -11.10
C SER A 158 10.45 -12.02 -10.15
N ILE A 159 10.06 -11.31 -9.07
CA ILE A 159 9.17 -11.83 -8.04
C ILE A 159 7.71 -11.44 -8.29
N LEU A 160 7.49 -10.22 -8.79
CA LEU A 160 6.16 -9.60 -8.85
C LEU A 160 5.52 -9.60 -10.24
N GLU A 161 6.24 -10.02 -11.27
CA GLU A 161 5.70 -10.06 -12.62
C GLU A 161 4.69 -11.19 -12.79
N HIS A 162 3.58 -10.86 -13.44
CA HIS A 162 2.58 -11.88 -13.79
C HIS A 162 3.19 -12.90 -14.77
N LYS A 163 3.06 -14.17 -14.43
CA LYS A 163 3.55 -15.25 -15.28
C LYS A 163 2.39 -16.06 -15.83
N LYS A 164 2.38 -16.24 -17.14
CA LYS A 164 1.41 -17.11 -17.78
C LYS A 164 1.79 -18.58 -17.52
N HIS A 165 0.77 -19.38 -17.29
CA HIS A 165 0.92 -20.82 -17.19
C HIS A 165 0.43 -21.47 -18.47
#